data_d69368f1619fbc6fe76adc7a2e7ed717
#
_entry.id   d69368f1619fbc6fe76adc7a2e7ed717
#
_cell.length_a   1.000
_cell.length_b   1.000
_cell.length_c   1.000
_cell.angle_alpha   90.00
_cell.angle_beta   90.00
_cell.angle_gamma   90.00
#
_symmetry.space_group_name_H-M   'P 1'
#
loop_
_entity.id
_entity.type
_entity.pdbx_description
1 polymer ?
#
loop_
_entity_poly.entity_id
_entity_poly.type
_entity_poly.pdbx_seq_one_letter_code
_entity_poly.pdbx_strand_id
1 'polypeptide(L)'
;FDSPPGHALISRIVQCYVPYVPHDYVLEGVGKVLDGSDLVAITPTGSGKTGYMAFTALVMRELSASPESYLHLKDIIKKFPKHPLMLAICPTDYLEYQMEENFARISLNILVINNDTLQAARLNKHPELWQQAQDNLSLSIILISPEQLKSKSYEAALMNDRFYERIYAMTVDEVHLLLTWGKSFRKPFQQIGLAKARLPDNVRTLALTATMQGGSALHSICRFLGMPEGKYHLIRRSNQRPDIQLIFREISSPVEGLFFPELDWVLKEKRNTIIFARRIHFGNRIHEYMYHQDKKSGGDPRTVLKRMREYNSLSAEYNEQTRVFMQSGDCLVVFATSSLAVGVDVDNVQDVIVFGDPEDVNELIQMIGRIRPRWQQSGNRPTHRGIIYFFPNASERAERAIILKDVTASSKFSELENAANEMDKGLAQLYRARCKTAEIDAQFQNPSNDKLCQCPTCRNFPFLPTQITCICSGCVPEET
;
A
#
# COMPACT_ATOMS: atom_id res chain seq x y z
N PHE A 1 -9.04 -17.60 19.37
CA PHE A 1 -7.79 -17.61 18.59
C PHE A 1 -6.82 -16.50 19.03
N ASP A 2 -7.33 -15.38 19.55
CA ASP A 2 -6.49 -14.31 20.11
C ASP A 2 -6.05 -14.64 21.53
N SER A 3 -5.14 -15.58 21.62
CA SER A 3 -4.51 -16.06 22.86
C SER A 3 -3.17 -16.73 22.54
N PRO A 4 -2.25 -16.88 23.50
CA PRO A 4 -0.98 -17.55 23.22
C PRO A 4 -1.11 -18.94 22.59
N PRO A 5 -2.02 -19.82 23.03
CA PRO A 5 -2.26 -21.11 22.36
C PRO A 5 -2.86 -20.93 20.95
N GLY A 6 -3.76 -19.97 20.76
CA GLY A 6 -4.35 -19.65 19.46
C GLY A 6 -3.32 -19.13 18.47
N HIS A 7 -2.46 -18.19 18.88
CA HIS A 7 -1.36 -17.69 18.06
C HIS A 7 -0.37 -18.82 17.70
N ALA A 8 -0.07 -19.73 18.62
CA ALA A 8 0.77 -20.89 18.34
C ALA A 8 0.12 -21.83 17.32
N LEU A 9 -1.19 -22.02 17.38
CA LEU A 9 -1.94 -22.81 16.40
C LEU A 9 -1.92 -22.16 15.01
N ILE A 10 -2.25 -20.86 14.92
CA ILE A 10 -2.21 -20.10 13.68
C ILE A 10 -0.80 -20.18 13.06
N SER A 11 0.23 -19.90 13.87
CA SER A 11 1.62 -19.95 13.41
C SER A 11 2.01 -21.33 12.88
N ARG A 12 1.62 -22.40 13.55
CA ARG A 12 1.89 -23.79 13.13
C ARG A 12 1.23 -24.11 11.78
N ILE A 13 -0.03 -23.73 11.59
CA ILE A 13 -0.74 -23.95 10.33
C ILE A 13 -0.06 -23.14 9.21
N VAL A 14 0.21 -21.86 9.44
CA VAL A 14 0.81 -20.97 8.44
C VAL A 14 2.21 -21.43 8.05
N GLN A 15 3.02 -21.90 9.00
CA GLN A 15 4.39 -22.38 8.74
C GLN A 15 4.45 -23.68 7.89
N CYS A 16 3.33 -24.36 7.67
CA CYS A 16 3.28 -25.41 6.65
C CYS A 16 3.35 -24.87 5.22
N TYR A 17 3.09 -23.57 5.03
CA TYR A 17 3.00 -22.93 3.71
C TYR A 17 4.03 -21.81 3.50
N VAL A 18 4.57 -21.22 4.57
CA VAL A 18 5.58 -20.18 4.49
C VAL A 18 6.83 -20.54 5.31
N PRO A 19 8.04 -20.18 4.85
CA PRO A 19 9.30 -20.54 5.52
C PRO A 19 9.68 -19.61 6.69
N TYR A 20 8.74 -18.83 7.21
CA TYR A 20 8.99 -17.84 8.27
C TYR A 20 7.87 -17.83 9.32
N VAL A 21 8.18 -17.29 10.48
CA VAL A 21 7.19 -17.07 11.54
C VAL A 21 6.50 -15.72 11.27
N PRO A 22 5.15 -15.69 11.21
CA PRO A 22 4.43 -14.43 11.07
C PRO A 22 4.74 -13.44 12.20
N HIS A 23 4.57 -12.16 11.92
CA HIS A 23 4.70 -11.12 12.94
C HIS A 23 3.61 -11.28 14.01
N ASP A 24 3.93 -10.93 15.26
CA ASP A 24 3.00 -11.05 16.41
C ASP A 24 1.69 -10.29 16.15
N TYR A 25 1.79 -9.07 15.61
CA TYR A 25 0.61 -8.26 15.29
C TYR A 25 -0.22 -8.84 14.13
N VAL A 26 0.38 -9.63 13.24
CA VAL A 26 -0.37 -10.34 12.19
C VAL A 26 -1.12 -11.52 12.81
N LEU A 27 -0.47 -12.27 13.70
CA LEU A 27 -1.11 -13.36 14.45
C LEU A 27 -2.28 -12.84 15.30
N GLU A 28 -2.10 -11.70 15.97
CA GLU A 28 -3.15 -11.01 16.73
C GLU A 28 -4.34 -10.68 15.86
N GLY A 29 -4.11 -10.01 14.70
CA GLY A 29 -5.19 -9.62 13.79
C GLY A 29 -5.93 -10.81 13.20
N VAL A 30 -5.22 -11.86 12.77
CA VAL A 30 -5.81 -13.11 12.28
C VAL A 30 -6.64 -13.77 13.41
N GLY A 31 -6.11 -13.84 14.62
CA GLY A 31 -6.82 -14.38 15.78
C GLY A 31 -8.13 -13.64 16.05
N LYS A 32 -8.12 -12.32 16.04
CA LYS A 32 -9.31 -11.47 16.23
C LYS A 32 -10.38 -11.71 15.16
N VAL A 33 -9.97 -11.84 13.89
CA VAL A 33 -10.91 -12.13 12.78
C VAL A 33 -11.53 -13.52 12.95
N LEU A 34 -10.75 -14.53 13.32
CA LEU A 34 -11.24 -15.89 13.59
C LEU A 34 -12.16 -15.94 14.81
N ASP A 35 -11.96 -15.08 15.80
CA ASP A 35 -12.83 -14.91 16.97
C ASP A 35 -14.08 -14.07 16.67
N GLY A 36 -14.23 -13.59 15.42
CA GLY A 36 -15.43 -12.94 14.95
C GLY A 36 -15.43 -11.42 15.10
N SER A 37 -14.27 -10.77 15.21
CA SER A 37 -14.14 -9.32 15.23
C SER A 37 -13.80 -8.79 13.84
N ASP A 38 -14.32 -7.61 13.48
CA ASP A 38 -13.80 -6.84 12.37
C ASP A 38 -12.41 -6.32 12.70
N LEU A 39 -11.58 -6.09 11.68
CA LEU A 39 -10.19 -5.66 11.83
C LEU A 39 -9.91 -4.39 11.05
N VAL A 40 -9.28 -3.43 11.70
CA VAL A 40 -8.59 -2.31 11.03
C VAL A 40 -7.10 -2.47 11.29
N ALA A 41 -6.31 -2.71 10.24
CA ALA A 41 -4.87 -2.85 10.37
C ALA A 41 -4.14 -1.73 9.60
N ILE A 42 -3.51 -0.86 10.38
CA ILE A 42 -2.68 0.24 9.89
C ILE A 42 -1.24 -0.13 10.22
N THR A 43 -0.54 -0.68 9.25
CA THR A 43 0.82 -1.22 9.44
C THR A 43 1.72 -0.78 8.28
N PRO A 44 3.00 -0.48 8.52
CA PRO A 44 3.88 0.11 7.51
C PRO A 44 3.96 -0.72 6.22
N THR A 45 4.37 -0.09 5.13
CA THR A 45 4.67 -0.80 3.88
C THR A 45 5.76 -1.85 4.13
N GLY A 46 5.56 -3.07 3.59
CA GLY A 46 6.50 -4.20 3.81
C GLY A 46 6.34 -4.92 5.15
N SER A 47 5.35 -4.57 5.98
CA SER A 47 5.07 -5.22 7.27
C SER A 47 4.23 -6.50 7.16
N GLY A 48 3.99 -7.01 5.95
CA GLY A 48 3.22 -8.23 5.74
C GLY A 48 1.69 -8.05 5.83
N LYS A 49 1.13 -6.89 5.44
CA LYS A 49 -0.31 -6.62 5.43
C LYS A 49 -1.14 -7.69 4.72
N THR A 50 -0.67 -8.17 3.57
CA THR A 50 -1.31 -9.26 2.83
C THR A 50 -1.41 -10.56 3.62
N GLY A 51 -0.57 -10.72 4.65
CA GLY A 51 -0.63 -11.84 5.60
C GLY A 51 -1.94 -11.90 6.38
N TYR A 52 -2.58 -10.78 6.69
CA TYR A 52 -3.90 -10.81 7.34
C TYR A 52 -4.94 -11.55 6.50
N MET A 53 -4.96 -11.32 5.18
CA MET A 53 -5.85 -12.03 4.25
C MET A 53 -5.44 -13.48 4.09
N ALA A 54 -4.18 -13.69 3.68
CA ALA A 54 -3.67 -15.00 3.32
C ALA A 54 -3.73 -15.99 4.49
N PHE A 55 -3.30 -15.57 5.68
CA PHE A 55 -3.24 -16.45 6.83
C PHE A 55 -4.64 -16.71 7.42
N THR A 56 -5.55 -15.73 7.39
CA THR A 56 -6.95 -15.98 7.73
C THR A 56 -7.54 -17.03 6.79
N ALA A 57 -7.33 -16.90 5.48
CA ALA A 57 -7.85 -17.87 4.50
C ALA A 57 -7.21 -19.27 4.65
N LEU A 58 -5.90 -19.36 4.91
CA LEU A 58 -5.20 -20.63 5.16
C LEU A 58 -5.76 -21.34 6.39
N VAL A 59 -5.86 -20.61 7.51
CA VAL A 59 -6.35 -21.19 8.77
C VAL A 59 -7.80 -21.63 8.68
N MET A 60 -8.66 -20.81 8.08
CA MET A 60 -10.06 -21.15 7.86
C MET A 60 -10.21 -22.41 7.00
N ARG A 61 -9.46 -22.48 5.88
CA ARG A 61 -9.46 -23.66 5.01
C ARG A 61 -9.04 -24.91 5.75
N GLU A 62 -7.94 -24.84 6.51
CA GLU A 62 -7.40 -25.99 7.24
C GLU A 62 -8.38 -26.50 8.31
N LEU A 63 -8.91 -25.59 9.13
CA LEU A 63 -9.86 -25.94 10.18
C LEU A 63 -11.17 -26.50 9.63
N SER A 64 -11.65 -25.97 8.49
CA SER A 64 -12.88 -26.44 7.85
C SER A 64 -12.71 -27.76 7.10
N ALA A 65 -11.50 -28.03 6.56
CA ALA A 65 -11.22 -29.26 5.82
C ALA A 65 -10.97 -30.47 6.75
N SER A 66 -10.38 -30.24 7.93
CA SER A 66 -9.97 -31.31 8.85
C SER A 66 -10.45 -31.07 10.30
N PRO A 67 -11.76 -30.89 10.54
CA PRO A 67 -12.27 -30.52 11.87
C PRO A 67 -12.00 -31.59 12.92
N GLU A 68 -11.85 -32.85 12.52
CA GLU A 68 -11.50 -33.98 13.39
C GLU A 68 -10.08 -33.89 13.96
N SER A 69 -9.19 -33.21 13.30
CA SER A 69 -7.82 -32.97 13.79
C SER A 69 -7.78 -31.91 14.90
N TYR A 70 -8.86 -31.17 15.10
CA TYR A 70 -8.98 -30.05 16.03
C TYR A 70 -10.16 -30.20 16.98
N LEU A 71 -10.31 -31.35 17.57
CA LEU A 71 -11.49 -31.74 18.44
C LEU A 71 -11.76 -30.72 19.55
N HIS A 72 -10.71 -30.13 20.14
CA HIS A 72 -10.82 -29.08 21.16
C HIS A 72 -11.43 -27.75 20.65
N LEU A 73 -11.50 -27.53 19.33
CA LEU A 73 -12.12 -26.38 18.69
C LEU A 73 -13.43 -26.74 17.98
N LYS A 74 -13.93 -27.95 18.11
CA LYS A 74 -15.07 -28.45 17.34
C LYS A 74 -16.28 -27.53 17.34
N ASP A 75 -16.62 -26.95 18.50
CA ASP A 75 -17.80 -26.06 18.59
C ASP A 75 -17.59 -24.67 17.96
N ILE A 76 -16.34 -24.26 17.86
CA ILE A 76 -15.98 -23.01 17.13
C ILE A 76 -15.96 -23.28 15.62
N ILE A 77 -15.33 -24.39 15.22
CA ILE A 77 -15.21 -24.76 13.79
C ILE A 77 -16.58 -24.97 13.14
N LYS A 78 -17.56 -25.50 13.87
CA LYS A 78 -18.94 -25.66 13.40
C LYS A 78 -19.60 -24.34 12.96
N LYS A 79 -19.09 -23.19 13.43
CA LYS A 79 -19.59 -21.87 13.05
C LYS A 79 -18.96 -21.35 11.76
N PHE A 80 -17.91 -22.00 11.26
CA PHE A 80 -17.27 -21.62 10.03
C PHE A 80 -17.97 -22.23 8.81
N PRO A 81 -17.99 -21.55 7.66
CA PRO A 81 -18.47 -22.16 6.43
C PRO A 81 -17.68 -23.42 6.10
N LYS A 82 -18.35 -24.42 5.55
CA LYS A 82 -17.71 -25.67 5.13
C LYS A 82 -16.63 -25.46 4.05
N HIS A 83 -16.87 -24.50 3.16
CA HIS A 83 -15.95 -24.10 2.09
C HIS A 83 -15.74 -22.58 2.17
N PRO A 84 -14.93 -22.10 3.13
CA PRO A 84 -14.82 -20.69 3.42
C PRO A 84 -14.24 -19.89 2.25
N LEU A 85 -14.84 -18.74 1.96
CA LEU A 85 -14.47 -17.84 0.88
C LEU A 85 -14.30 -16.42 1.39
N MET A 86 -13.23 -15.76 0.99
CA MET A 86 -12.98 -14.35 1.26
C MET A 86 -13.15 -13.53 -0.03
N LEU A 87 -13.83 -12.40 0.06
CA LEU A 87 -13.86 -11.40 -0.99
C LEU A 87 -12.84 -10.31 -0.68
N ALA A 88 -11.84 -10.11 -1.53
CA ALA A 88 -10.79 -9.11 -1.32
C ALA A 88 -10.87 -8.03 -2.42
N ILE A 89 -11.18 -6.80 -2.00
CA ILE A 89 -11.31 -5.65 -2.88
C ILE A 89 -9.95 -4.97 -2.98
N CYS A 90 -9.39 -4.95 -4.18
CA CYS A 90 -8.08 -4.40 -4.49
C CYS A 90 -8.21 -3.12 -5.32
N PRO A 91 -7.36 -2.10 -5.07
CA PRO A 91 -7.49 -0.82 -5.76
C PRO A 91 -7.01 -0.82 -7.21
N THR A 92 -6.16 -1.77 -7.60
CA THR A 92 -5.58 -1.85 -8.96
C THR A 92 -5.46 -3.29 -9.42
N ASP A 93 -5.64 -3.50 -10.74
CA ASP A 93 -5.52 -4.82 -11.38
C ASP A 93 -4.11 -5.39 -11.19
N TYR A 94 -3.07 -4.56 -11.18
CA TYR A 94 -1.70 -4.99 -10.93
C TYR A 94 -1.54 -5.63 -9.54
N LEU A 95 -2.14 -5.03 -8.51
CA LEU A 95 -2.13 -5.61 -7.16
C LEU A 95 -2.84 -6.95 -7.11
N GLU A 96 -3.94 -7.10 -7.83
CA GLU A 96 -4.67 -8.36 -7.93
C GLU A 96 -3.78 -9.47 -8.49
N TYR A 97 -3.09 -9.22 -9.60
CA TYR A 97 -2.17 -10.20 -10.21
C TYR A 97 -0.98 -10.52 -9.31
N GLN A 98 -0.41 -9.53 -8.67
CA GLN A 98 0.70 -9.76 -7.72
C GLN A 98 0.25 -10.58 -6.51
N MET A 99 -0.95 -10.30 -5.97
CA MET A 99 -1.53 -11.08 -4.87
C MET A 99 -1.87 -12.49 -5.32
N GLU A 100 -2.43 -12.68 -6.51
CA GLU A 100 -2.72 -13.99 -7.09
C GLU A 100 -1.45 -14.85 -7.12
N GLU A 101 -0.35 -14.32 -7.69
CA GLU A 101 0.93 -15.01 -7.76
C GLU A 101 1.47 -15.36 -6.37
N ASN A 102 1.46 -14.41 -5.44
CA ASN A 102 1.97 -14.61 -4.08
C ASN A 102 1.13 -15.62 -3.28
N PHE A 103 -0.18 -15.59 -3.43
CA PHE A 103 -1.09 -16.49 -2.73
C PHE A 103 -1.07 -17.90 -3.32
N ALA A 104 -0.89 -18.01 -4.63
CA ALA A 104 -0.68 -19.32 -5.30
C ALA A 104 0.58 -20.02 -4.78
N ARG A 105 1.67 -19.29 -4.52
CA ARG A 105 2.92 -19.83 -3.95
C ARG A 105 2.73 -20.48 -2.58
N ILE A 106 1.73 -20.05 -1.83
CA ILE A 106 1.36 -20.61 -0.52
C ILE A 106 0.13 -21.53 -0.62
N SER A 107 -0.14 -22.05 -1.80
CA SER A 107 -1.19 -23.03 -2.07
C SER A 107 -2.63 -22.56 -1.77
N LEU A 108 -2.91 -21.27 -1.87
CA LEU A 108 -4.27 -20.75 -1.89
C LEU A 108 -4.82 -20.75 -3.31
N ASN A 109 -6.06 -21.20 -3.47
CA ASN A 109 -6.78 -21.13 -4.73
C ASN A 109 -7.47 -19.75 -4.83
N ILE A 110 -7.05 -18.99 -5.84
CA ILE A 110 -7.46 -17.60 -6.05
C ILE A 110 -8.20 -17.50 -7.38
N LEU A 111 -9.16 -16.58 -7.44
CA LEU A 111 -9.79 -16.14 -8.67
C LEU A 111 -9.74 -14.61 -8.74
N VAL A 112 -9.20 -14.07 -9.84
CA VAL A 112 -9.17 -12.62 -10.09
C VAL A 112 -10.33 -12.25 -11.01
N ILE A 113 -11.17 -11.30 -10.56
CA ILE A 113 -12.32 -10.79 -11.32
C ILE A 113 -12.21 -9.29 -11.50
N ASN A 114 -11.66 -8.86 -12.61
CA ASN A 114 -11.58 -7.49 -13.08
C ASN A 114 -12.01 -7.41 -14.56
N ASN A 115 -11.93 -6.22 -15.15
CA ASN A 115 -12.35 -6.04 -16.54
C ASN A 115 -11.49 -6.85 -17.51
N ASP A 116 -10.18 -6.93 -17.28
CA ASP A 116 -9.23 -7.62 -18.15
C ASP A 116 -9.46 -9.14 -18.13
N THR A 117 -9.61 -9.72 -16.94
CA THR A 117 -9.86 -11.16 -16.79
C THR A 117 -11.22 -11.56 -17.36
N LEU A 118 -12.25 -10.73 -17.18
CA LEU A 118 -13.57 -10.96 -17.78
C LEU A 118 -13.50 -10.88 -19.32
N GLN A 119 -12.77 -9.93 -19.87
CA GLN A 119 -12.57 -9.82 -21.31
C GLN A 119 -11.79 -11.02 -21.86
N ALA A 120 -10.69 -11.38 -21.19
CA ALA A 120 -9.88 -12.55 -21.57
C ALA A 120 -10.71 -13.85 -21.54
N ALA A 121 -11.53 -14.07 -20.51
CA ALA A 121 -12.40 -15.23 -20.43
C ALA A 121 -13.39 -15.30 -21.61
N ARG A 122 -14.00 -14.17 -21.99
CA ARG A 122 -14.92 -14.08 -23.13
C ARG A 122 -14.21 -14.38 -24.46
N LEU A 123 -13.03 -13.80 -24.69
CA LEU A 123 -12.25 -14.01 -25.92
C LEU A 123 -11.83 -15.48 -26.10
N ASN A 124 -11.44 -16.12 -25.00
CA ASN A 124 -10.97 -17.49 -24.96
C ASN A 124 -12.12 -18.53 -24.84
N LYS A 125 -13.37 -18.09 -24.82
CA LYS A 125 -14.56 -18.92 -24.61
C LYS A 125 -14.50 -19.79 -23.35
N HIS A 126 -13.85 -19.25 -22.32
CA HIS A 126 -13.88 -19.87 -20.98
C HIS A 126 -15.26 -19.66 -20.31
N PRO A 127 -15.62 -20.51 -19.34
CA PRO A 127 -16.80 -20.28 -18.51
C PRO A 127 -16.77 -18.89 -17.87
N GLU A 128 -17.94 -18.32 -17.66
CA GLU A 128 -18.09 -17.02 -17.02
C GLU A 128 -17.48 -17.05 -15.60
N LEU A 129 -16.63 -16.06 -15.25
CA LEU A 129 -15.82 -16.12 -14.03
C LEU A 129 -16.67 -16.13 -12.76
N TRP A 130 -17.81 -15.43 -12.75
CA TRP A 130 -18.73 -15.47 -11.62
C TRP A 130 -19.41 -16.83 -11.46
N GLN A 131 -19.63 -17.56 -12.56
CA GLN A 131 -20.09 -18.96 -12.51
C GLN A 131 -19.00 -19.87 -11.92
N GLN A 132 -17.75 -19.69 -12.36
CA GLN A 132 -16.62 -20.42 -11.76
C GLN A 132 -16.48 -20.12 -10.27
N ALA A 133 -16.69 -18.86 -9.84
CA ALA A 133 -16.67 -18.46 -8.43
C ALA A 133 -17.72 -19.22 -7.60
N GLN A 134 -18.90 -19.46 -8.17
CA GLN A 134 -19.99 -20.18 -7.50
C GLN A 134 -19.73 -21.70 -7.45
N ASP A 135 -19.24 -22.27 -8.53
CA ASP A 135 -19.12 -23.73 -8.71
C ASP A 135 -17.85 -24.29 -8.05
N ASN A 136 -16.75 -23.50 -8.03
CA ASN A 136 -15.47 -23.96 -7.52
C ASN A 136 -15.40 -23.83 -5.98
N LEU A 137 -15.70 -24.89 -5.28
CA LEU A 137 -15.68 -24.98 -3.82
C LEU A 137 -14.27 -24.93 -3.21
N SER A 138 -13.22 -25.10 -4.02
CA SER A 138 -11.83 -25.02 -3.53
C SER A 138 -11.28 -23.59 -3.47
N LEU A 139 -12.00 -22.60 -4.03
CA LEU A 139 -11.59 -21.20 -3.96
C LEU A 139 -11.56 -20.72 -2.51
N SER A 140 -10.44 -20.10 -2.15
CA SER A 140 -10.21 -19.50 -0.83
C SER A 140 -10.41 -17.98 -0.84
N ILE A 141 -9.99 -17.30 -1.92
CA ILE A 141 -10.09 -15.85 -2.07
C ILE A 141 -10.52 -15.51 -3.49
N ILE A 142 -11.41 -14.53 -3.62
CA ILE A 142 -11.69 -13.85 -4.88
C ILE A 142 -11.15 -12.44 -4.77
N LEU A 143 -10.20 -12.08 -5.62
CA LEU A 143 -9.68 -10.72 -5.77
C LEU A 143 -10.59 -9.97 -6.74
N ILE A 144 -11.10 -8.82 -6.34
CA ILE A 144 -12.16 -8.11 -7.07
C ILE A 144 -11.79 -6.64 -7.21
N SER A 145 -11.82 -6.11 -8.43
CA SER A 145 -11.77 -4.66 -8.62
C SER A 145 -13.07 -4.00 -8.16
N PRO A 146 -13.02 -2.78 -7.61
CA PRO A 146 -14.20 -2.07 -7.10
C PRO A 146 -15.32 -1.90 -8.13
N GLU A 147 -14.96 -1.85 -9.42
CA GLU A 147 -15.88 -1.73 -10.55
C GLU A 147 -16.84 -2.91 -10.64
N GLN A 148 -16.39 -4.10 -10.26
CA GLN A 148 -17.19 -5.33 -10.34
C GLN A 148 -18.29 -5.41 -9.28
N LEU A 149 -18.20 -4.65 -8.21
CA LEU A 149 -19.23 -4.61 -7.15
C LEU A 149 -20.60 -4.10 -7.61
N LYS A 150 -20.67 -3.50 -8.82
CA LYS A 150 -21.91 -3.05 -9.47
C LYS A 150 -22.38 -3.97 -10.58
N SER A 151 -21.62 -5.01 -10.90
CA SER A 151 -21.96 -5.88 -12.03
C SER A 151 -23.19 -6.71 -11.71
N LYS A 152 -24.03 -6.94 -12.74
CA LYS A 152 -25.18 -7.84 -12.62
C LYS A 152 -24.76 -9.26 -12.26
N SER A 153 -23.58 -9.69 -12.74
CA SER A 153 -23.03 -11.01 -12.45
C SER A 153 -22.64 -11.15 -10.98
N TYR A 154 -22.09 -10.10 -10.35
CA TYR A 154 -21.84 -10.08 -8.90
C TYR A 154 -23.16 -10.17 -8.11
N GLU A 155 -24.16 -9.39 -8.49
CA GLU A 155 -25.49 -9.46 -7.86
C GLU A 155 -26.12 -10.84 -8.00
N ALA A 156 -26.05 -11.44 -9.19
CA ALA A 156 -26.53 -12.79 -9.42
C ALA A 156 -25.79 -13.85 -8.60
N ALA A 157 -24.46 -13.70 -8.44
CA ALA A 157 -23.67 -14.59 -7.59
C ALA A 157 -24.12 -14.50 -6.11
N LEU A 158 -24.40 -13.31 -5.59
CA LEU A 158 -24.92 -13.13 -4.22
C LEU A 158 -26.32 -13.71 -4.01
N MET A 159 -27.11 -13.91 -5.06
CA MET A 159 -28.42 -14.60 -4.98
C MET A 159 -28.31 -16.13 -4.94
N ASN A 160 -27.13 -16.68 -5.12
CA ASN A 160 -26.86 -18.11 -4.98
C ASN A 160 -26.55 -18.43 -3.51
N ASP A 161 -27.46 -19.08 -2.83
CA ASP A 161 -27.32 -19.37 -1.37
C ASP A 161 -26.03 -20.12 -1.06
N ARG A 162 -25.61 -21.08 -1.89
CA ARG A 162 -24.37 -21.85 -1.68
C ARG A 162 -23.13 -20.96 -1.76
N PHE A 163 -23.11 -19.98 -2.66
CA PHE A 163 -22.03 -19.01 -2.77
C PHE A 163 -22.06 -18.02 -1.59
N TYR A 164 -23.25 -17.50 -1.29
CA TYR A 164 -23.48 -16.49 -0.25
C TYR A 164 -23.07 -16.99 1.14
N GLU A 165 -23.47 -18.20 1.52
CA GLU A 165 -23.16 -18.80 2.82
C GLU A 165 -21.68 -19.12 3.01
N ARG A 166 -20.90 -19.21 1.94
CA ARG A 166 -19.45 -19.43 2.01
C ARG A 166 -18.66 -18.18 2.40
N ILE A 167 -19.23 -16.99 2.17
CA ILE A 167 -18.53 -15.75 2.40
C ILE A 167 -18.41 -15.51 3.89
N TYR A 168 -17.18 -15.54 4.42
CA TYR A 168 -16.92 -15.31 5.84
C TYR A 168 -16.17 -14.01 6.11
N ALA A 169 -15.47 -13.45 5.11
CA ALA A 169 -14.75 -12.19 5.24
C ALA A 169 -14.79 -11.36 3.96
N MET A 170 -14.80 -10.06 4.13
CA MET A 170 -14.56 -9.06 3.09
C MET A 170 -13.32 -8.25 3.49
N THR A 171 -12.33 -8.22 2.63
CA THR A 171 -11.14 -7.38 2.82
C THR A 171 -11.17 -6.19 1.88
N VAL A 172 -10.78 -5.03 2.37
CA VAL A 172 -10.53 -3.82 1.57
C VAL A 172 -9.07 -3.45 1.76
N ASP A 173 -8.28 -3.66 0.71
CA ASP A 173 -6.87 -3.25 0.73
C ASP A 173 -6.72 -1.78 0.33
N GLU A 174 -5.67 -1.15 0.84
CA GLU A 174 -5.38 0.28 0.69
C GLU A 174 -6.61 1.15 1.00
N VAL A 175 -7.28 0.83 2.10
CA VAL A 175 -8.57 1.42 2.49
C VAL A 175 -8.56 2.95 2.62
N HIS A 176 -7.38 3.58 2.80
CA HIS A 176 -7.21 5.03 2.79
C HIS A 176 -7.68 5.68 1.46
N LEU A 177 -7.64 4.95 0.34
CA LEU A 177 -8.08 5.42 -0.97
C LEU A 177 -9.60 5.73 -1.01
N LEU A 178 -10.37 5.20 -0.07
CA LEU A 178 -11.78 5.56 0.09
C LEU A 178 -11.97 7.06 0.38
N LEU A 179 -11.00 7.71 1.03
CA LEU A 179 -11.06 9.14 1.36
C LEU A 179 -10.72 10.02 0.16
N THR A 180 -9.73 9.64 -0.63
CA THR A 180 -9.20 10.43 -1.74
C THR A 180 -9.90 10.11 -3.06
N TRP A 181 -9.95 8.85 -3.45
CA TRP A 181 -10.47 8.41 -4.74
C TRP A 181 -12.00 8.34 -4.80
N GLY A 182 -12.67 8.15 -3.65
CA GLY A 182 -14.13 8.10 -3.58
C GLY A 182 -14.81 9.41 -3.93
N LYS A 183 -14.12 10.56 -3.78
CA LYS A 183 -14.67 11.90 -4.02
C LYS A 183 -14.46 12.41 -5.45
N SER A 184 -13.33 12.14 -6.08
CA SER A 184 -12.95 12.79 -7.34
C SER A 184 -12.63 11.88 -8.51
N PHE A 185 -12.07 10.69 -8.31
CA PHE A 185 -11.53 9.89 -9.40
C PHE A 185 -12.22 8.54 -9.63
N ARG A 186 -12.51 7.74 -8.57
CA ARG A 186 -13.07 6.40 -8.71
C ARG A 186 -14.40 6.24 -7.96
N LYS A 187 -15.51 6.66 -8.59
CA LYS A 187 -16.88 6.43 -8.09
C LYS A 187 -17.15 4.98 -7.63
N PRO A 188 -16.57 3.92 -8.24
CA PRO A 188 -16.76 2.55 -7.79
C PRO A 188 -16.37 2.29 -6.33
N PHE A 189 -15.39 3.01 -5.78
CA PHE A 189 -15.02 2.87 -4.36
C PHE A 189 -16.18 3.22 -3.41
N GLN A 190 -17.08 4.10 -3.81
CA GLN A 190 -18.27 4.45 -3.02
C GLN A 190 -19.25 3.27 -2.89
N GLN A 191 -19.12 2.24 -3.73
CA GLN A 191 -19.97 1.05 -3.69
C GLN A 191 -19.52 0.01 -2.66
N ILE A 192 -18.30 0.13 -2.11
CA ILE A 192 -17.77 -0.86 -1.17
C ILE A 192 -18.65 -0.95 0.09
N GLY A 193 -19.11 0.20 0.62
CA GLY A 193 -20.04 0.21 1.75
C GLY A 193 -21.39 -0.46 1.44
N LEU A 194 -21.92 -0.23 0.22
CA LEU A 194 -23.15 -0.89 -0.23
C LEU A 194 -22.93 -2.40 -0.46
N ALA A 195 -21.77 -2.81 -0.99
CA ALA A 195 -21.42 -4.20 -1.14
C ALA A 195 -21.38 -4.91 0.22
N LYS A 196 -20.74 -4.29 1.25
CA LYS A 196 -20.75 -4.82 2.61
C LYS A 196 -22.15 -5.03 3.17
N ALA A 197 -23.07 -4.08 2.96
CA ALA A 197 -24.44 -4.16 3.45
C ALA A 197 -25.26 -5.30 2.80
N ARG A 198 -24.79 -5.88 1.70
CA ARG A 198 -25.43 -7.00 0.99
C ARG A 198 -24.87 -8.37 1.39
N LEU A 199 -23.79 -8.41 2.16
CA LEU A 199 -23.17 -9.66 2.63
C LEU A 199 -23.85 -10.18 3.90
N PRO A 200 -23.68 -11.47 4.25
CA PRO A 200 -24.17 -12.01 5.49
C PRO A 200 -23.72 -11.20 6.72
N ASP A 201 -24.57 -11.09 7.74
CA ASP A 201 -24.28 -10.30 8.96
C ASP A 201 -23.05 -10.80 9.72
N ASN A 202 -22.72 -12.07 9.57
CA ASN A 202 -21.55 -12.68 10.19
C ASN A 202 -20.23 -12.50 9.41
N VAL A 203 -20.25 -11.86 8.24
CA VAL A 203 -19.04 -11.57 7.43
C VAL A 203 -18.19 -10.54 8.13
N ARG A 204 -16.91 -10.87 8.35
CA ARG A 204 -15.94 -9.96 8.98
C ARG A 204 -15.31 -9.05 7.95
N THR A 205 -15.11 -7.80 8.34
CA THR A 205 -14.47 -6.80 7.48
C THR A 205 -13.03 -6.59 7.92
N LEU A 206 -12.09 -6.73 6.97
CA LEU A 206 -10.67 -6.41 7.17
C LEU A 206 -10.35 -5.15 6.37
N ALA A 207 -10.10 -4.05 7.04
CA ALA A 207 -9.69 -2.78 6.44
C ALA A 207 -8.18 -2.62 6.61
N LEU A 208 -7.43 -2.71 5.49
CA LEU A 208 -5.96 -2.76 5.51
C LEU A 208 -5.38 -1.51 4.86
N THR A 209 -4.33 -0.94 5.45
CA THR A 209 -3.58 0.16 4.84
C THR A 209 -2.22 0.36 5.50
N ALA A 210 -1.28 0.98 4.78
CA ALA A 210 -0.02 1.45 5.34
C ALA A 210 -0.10 2.89 5.86
N THR A 211 -0.99 3.68 5.30
CA THR A 211 -1.07 5.12 5.53
C THR A 211 -2.50 5.50 5.87
N MET A 212 -2.71 5.94 7.10
CA MET A 212 -4.00 6.42 7.57
C MET A 212 -3.77 7.47 8.65
N GLN A 213 -4.08 8.70 8.33
CA GLN A 213 -4.10 9.74 9.35
C GLN A 213 -5.11 9.40 10.45
N GLY A 214 -4.82 9.86 11.66
CA GLY A 214 -5.70 9.61 12.80
C GLY A 214 -6.98 10.46 12.79
N GLY A 215 -7.83 10.26 13.80
CA GLY A 215 -9.00 11.08 14.05
C GLY A 215 -10.11 10.88 13.02
N SER A 216 -10.59 11.96 12.41
CA SER A 216 -11.77 11.97 11.54
C SER A 216 -11.65 11.06 10.31
N ALA A 217 -10.46 10.85 9.80
CA ALA A 217 -10.20 9.98 8.64
C ALA A 217 -10.56 8.52 8.96
N LEU A 218 -10.02 8.00 10.05
CA LEU A 218 -10.32 6.63 10.50
C LEU A 218 -11.81 6.45 10.81
N HIS A 219 -12.41 7.39 11.54
CA HIS A 219 -13.85 7.33 11.86
C HIS A 219 -14.72 7.34 10.61
N SER A 220 -14.38 8.15 9.60
CA SER A 220 -15.12 8.21 8.34
C SER A 220 -15.09 6.88 7.59
N ILE A 221 -13.93 6.24 7.51
CA ILE A 221 -13.77 4.94 6.87
C ILE A 221 -14.53 3.85 7.63
N CYS A 222 -14.36 3.78 8.94
CA CYS A 222 -15.06 2.79 9.75
C CYS A 222 -16.59 2.93 9.63
N ARG A 223 -17.09 4.15 9.68
CA ARG A 223 -18.52 4.43 9.46
C ARG A 223 -18.98 4.00 8.07
N PHE A 224 -18.19 4.31 7.04
CA PHE A 224 -18.51 3.96 5.66
C PHE A 224 -18.55 2.43 5.44
N LEU A 225 -17.68 1.68 6.11
CA LEU A 225 -17.63 0.21 6.06
C LEU A 225 -18.60 -0.47 7.03
N GLY A 226 -19.43 0.30 7.74
CA GLY A 226 -20.35 -0.26 8.73
C GLY A 226 -19.65 -0.90 9.94
N MET A 227 -18.49 -0.41 10.31
CA MET A 227 -17.67 -0.85 11.45
C MET A 227 -17.82 0.17 12.60
N PRO A 228 -18.80 0.04 13.49
CA PRO A 228 -19.02 1.01 14.55
C PRO A 228 -17.88 0.98 15.57
N GLU A 229 -17.63 2.11 16.19
CA GLU A 229 -16.61 2.24 17.24
C GLU A 229 -16.84 1.21 18.37
N GLY A 230 -15.75 0.60 18.83
CA GLY A 230 -15.80 -0.46 19.85
C GLY A 230 -16.22 -1.83 19.32
N LYS A 231 -16.56 -1.99 18.04
CA LYS A 231 -16.93 -3.27 17.43
C LYS A 231 -15.88 -3.85 16.50
N TYR A 232 -14.77 -3.15 16.26
CA TYR A 232 -13.64 -3.63 15.49
C TYR A 232 -12.37 -3.63 16.34
N HIS A 233 -11.43 -4.48 15.99
CA HIS A 233 -10.09 -4.47 16.56
C HIS A 233 -9.18 -3.57 15.72
N LEU A 234 -8.49 -2.64 16.38
CA LEU A 234 -7.55 -1.72 15.72
C LEU A 234 -6.10 -2.14 16.01
N ILE A 235 -5.39 -2.50 14.96
CA ILE A 235 -3.94 -2.63 15.00
C ILE A 235 -3.34 -1.41 14.32
N ARG A 236 -2.63 -0.58 15.09
CA ARG A 236 -1.90 0.58 14.59
C ARG A 236 -0.43 0.46 14.96
N ARG A 237 0.43 0.35 13.93
CA ARG A 237 1.88 0.32 14.07
C ARG A 237 2.45 1.63 13.54
N SER A 238 3.59 2.03 14.08
CA SER A 238 4.28 3.21 13.58
C SER A 238 4.70 3.01 12.12
N ASN A 239 4.47 4.03 11.29
CA ASN A 239 4.97 4.09 9.92
C ASN A 239 6.33 4.80 9.83
N GLN A 240 6.96 5.09 10.96
CA GLN A 240 8.31 5.64 11.01
C GLN A 240 9.32 4.73 10.31
N ARG A 241 10.24 5.36 9.61
CA ARG A 241 11.37 4.75 8.92
C ARG A 241 12.68 5.43 9.38
N PRO A 242 13.20 5.06 10.57
CA PRO A 242 14.42 5.65 11.12
C PRO A 242 15.67 5.33 10.29
N ASP A 243 15.56 4.35 9.41
CA ASP A 243 16.58 3.97 8.41
C ASP A 243 16.60 4.91 7.19
N ILE A 244 15.65 5.84 7.08
CA ILE A 244 15.53 6.78 5.96
C ILE A 244 15.77 8.21 6.44
N GLN A 245 16.74 8.88 5.82
CA GLN A 245 16.90 10.31 5.98
C GLN A 245 15.90 11.05 5.10
N LEU A 246 15.04 11.88 5.71
CA LEU A 246 14.10 12.74 5.00
C LEU A 246 14.75 14.09 4.71
N ILE A 247 14.89 14.43 3.43
CA ILE A 247 15.54 15.65 2.96
C ILE A 247 14.52 16.48 2.18
N PHE A 248 14.26 17.70 2.62
CA PHE A 248 13.31 18.62 2.00
C PHE A 248 14.07 19.77 1.36
N ARG A 249 13.82 19.97 0.07
CA ARG A 249 14.44 21.01 -0.76
C ARG A 249 13.37 21.73 -1.59
N GLU A 250 13.73 22.85 -2.16
CA GLU A 250 12.90 23.54 -3.15
C GLU A 250 13.58 23.48 -4.52
N ILE A 251 12.78 23.32 -5.59
CA ILE A 251 13.29 23.34 -6.96
C ILE A 251 13.73 24.77 -7.26
N SER A 252 14.99 24.94 -7.64
CA SER A 252 15.57 26.24 -8.01
C SER A 252 15.53 26.52 -9.51
N SER A 253 15.44 25.48 -10.33
CA SER A 253 15.36 25.59 -11.78
C SER A 253 13.92 25.87 -12.25
N PRO A 254 13.75 26.49 -13.46
CA PRO A 254 12.42 26.68 -14.04
C PRO A 254 11.75 25.34 -14.35
N VAL A 255 10.62 25.08 -13.70
CA VAL A 255 9.90 23.79 -13.82
C VAL A 255 9.35 23.55 -15.23
N GLU A 256 9.10 24.60 -15.99
CA GLU A 256 8.59 24.51 -17.37
C GLU A 256 9.69 24.15 -18.40
N GLY A 257 10.97 24.24 -18.02
CA GLY A 257 12.13 23.97 -18.86
C GLY A 257 12.41 22.47 -19.07
N LEU A 258 13.55 22.21 -19.76
CA LEU A 258 14.12 20.87 -19.95
C LEU A 258 15.44 20.71 -19.16
N PHE A 259 15.65 21.49 -18.12
CA PHE A 259 16.89 21.55 -17.38
C PHE A 259 16.62 21.36 -15.89
N PHE A 260 17.17 20.28 -15.29
CA PHE A 260 16.93 19.84 -13.92
C PHE A 260 18.25 19.55 -13.19
N PRO A 261 19.12 20.56 -12.98
CA PRO A 261 20.45 20.37 -12.41
C PRO A 261 20.43 19.81 -10.98
N GLU A 262 19.31 19.97 -10.28
CA GLU A 262 19.08 19.39 -8.96
C GLU A 262 19.21 17.85 -8.94
N LEU A 263 19.13 17.20 -10.11
CA LEU A 263 19.20 15.74 -10.25
C LEU A 263 20.54 15.22 -10.76
N ASP A 264 21.52 16.10 -11.07
CA ASP A 264 22.82 15.70 -11.65
C ASP A 264 23.63 14.75 -10.73
N TRP A 265 23.43 14.88 -9.43
CA TRP A 265 24.11 14.04 -8.46
C TRP A 265 23.68 12.55 -8.54
N VAL A 266 22.45 12.27 -8.99
CA VAL A 266 21.91 10.89 -9.09
C VAL A 266 22.77 10.03 -10.00
N LEU A 267 23.21 10.60 -11.13
CA LEU A 267 24.07 9.92 -12.10
C LEU A 267 25.50 9.66 -11.55
N LYS A 268 25.98 10.57 -10.69
CA LYS A 268 27.31 10.48 -10.09
C LYS A 268 27.37 9.40 -9.00
N GLU A 269 26.34 9.32 -8.17
CA GLU A 269 26.31 8.39 -7.03
C GLU A 269 25.97 6.95 -7.42
N LYS A 270 25.30 6.73 -8.57
CA LYS A 270 24.95 5.40 -9.10
C LYS A 270 24.19 4.52 -8.09
N ARG A 271 23.26 5.11 -7.36
CA ARG A 271 22.40 4.41 -6.40
C ARG A 271 21.08 4.04 -7.07
N ASN A 272 20.49 2.92 -6.65
CA ASN A 272 19.16 2.53 -7.13
C ASN A 272 18.11 3.54 -6.67
N THR A 273 17.64 4.34 -7.60
CA THR A 273 16.82 5.52 -7.33
C THR A 273 15.48 5.45 -8.06
N ILE A 274 14.39 5.76 -7.37
CA ILE A 274 13.10 6.05 -7.99
C ILE A 274 12.87 7.56 -7.92
N ILE A 275 12.54 8.16 -9.07
CA ILE A 275 12.16 9.58 -9.19
C ILE A 275 10.68 9.64 -9.50
N PHE A 276 9.88 10.04 -8.52
CA PHE A 276 8.45 10.26 -8.70
C PHE A 276 8.18 11.64 -9.27
N ALA A 277 7.39 11.69 -10.34
CA ALA A 277 6.86 12.90 -10.93
C ALA A 277 5.34 12.82 -11.01
N ARG A 278 4.63 13.91 -10.68
CA ARG A 278 3.16 13.92 -10.61
C ARG A 278 2.47 13.60 -11.92
N ARG A 279 3.09 13.95 -13.06
CA ARG A 279 2.53 13.75 -14.42
C ARG A 279 3.53 13.02 -15.30
N ILE A 280 3.03 12.14 -16.16
CA ILE A 280 3.85 11.35 -17.09
C ILE A 280 4.74 12.26 -17.92
N HIS A 281 4.17 13.31 -18.54
CA HIS A 281 4.94 14.22 -19.40
C HIS A 281 6.06 14.97 -18.64
N PHE A 282 5.87 15.24 -17.34
CA PHE A 282 6.89 15.84 -16.50
C PHE A 282 8.02 14.84 -16.22
N GLY A 283 7.65 13.58 -15.92
CA GLY A 283 8.61 12.48 -15.79
C GLY A 283 9.44 12.26 -17.05
N ASN A 284 8.80 12.31 -18.22
CA ASN A 284 9.48 12.15 -19.52
C ASN A 284 10.52 13.26 -19.76
N ARG A 285 10.22 14.51 -19.39
CA ARG A 285 11.18 15.63 -19.52
C ARG A 285 12.39 15.44 -18.59
N ILE A 286 12.17 14.96 -17.37
CA ILE A 286 13.25 14.66 -16.44
C ILE A 286 14.09 13.49 -16.98
N HIS A 287 13.45 12.45 -17.50
CA HIS A 287 14.13 11.31 -18.12
C HIS A 287 14.99 11.76 -19.31
N GLU A 288 14.45 12.56 -20.21
CA GLU A 288 15.19 13.11 -21.36
C GLU A 288 16.39 13.93 -20.93
N TYR A 289 16.23 14.79 -19.93
CA TYR A 289 17.34 15.56 -19.36
C TYR A 289 18.45 14.65 -18.85
N MET A 290 18.11 13.68 -18.00
CA MET A 290 19.07 12.76 -17.39
C MET A 290 19.74 11.86 -18.44
N TYR A 291 19.00 11.43 -19.46
CA TYR A 291 19.56 10.71 -20.60
C TYR A 291 20.65 11.52 -21.31
N HIS A 292 20.41 12.79 -21.56
CA HIS A 292 21.40 13.67 -22.19
C HIS A 292 22.61 13.93 -21.28
N GLN A 293 22.44 14.04 -19.97
CA GLN A 293 23.53 14.20 -19.03
C GLN A 293 24.39 12.92 -18.91
N ASP A 294 23.78 11.76 -18.88
CA ASP A 294 24.50 10.47 -18.88
C ASP A 294 25.35 10.32 -20.16
N LYS A 295 24.79 10.66 -21.32
CA LYS A 295 25.50 10.64 -22.60
C LYS A 295 26.70 11.61 -22.62
N LYS A 296 26.53 12.83 -22.11
CA LYS A 296 27.62 13.80 -21.98
C LYS A 296 28.74 13.32 -21.05
N SER A 297 28.40 12.54 -20.04
CA SER A 297 29.34 11.96 -19.09
C SER A 297 30.02 10.67 -19.59
N GLY A 298 29.81 10.29 -20.86
CA GLY A 298 30.41 9.10 -21.47
C GLY A 298 29.63 7.80 -21.23
N GLY A 299 28.36 7.89 -20.86
CA GLY A 299 27.49 6.72 -20.72
C GLY A 299 27.29 5.99 -22.05
N ASP A 300 27.29 4.66 -22.03
CA ASP A 300 27.05 3.84 -23.23
C ASP A 300 25.55 3.90 -23.64
N PRO A 301 25.24 4.42 -24.84
CA PRO A 301 23.87 4.52 -25.33
C PRO A 301 23.12 3.18 -25.40
N ARG A 302 23.84 2.05 -25.50
CA ARG A 302 23.21 0.73 -25.57
C ARG A 302 22.69 0.25 -24.22
N THR A 303 23.29 0.69 -23.13
CA THR A 303 22.93 0.29 -21.77
C THR A 303 21.99 1.29 -21.09
N VAL A 304 21.98 2.55 -21.57
CA VAL A 304 21.19 3.61 -20.92
C VAL A 304 19.70 3.29 -20.87
N LEU A 305 19.13 2.69 -21.92
CA LEU A 305 17.72 2.30 -21.99
C LEU A 305 17.35 1.18 -21.00
N LYS A 306 18.31 0.45 -20.48
CA LYS A 306 18.12 -0.51 -19.39
C LYS A 306 18.33 0.16 -18.02
N ARG A 307 19.33 1.04 -17.92
CA ARG A 307 19.69 1.73 -16.67
C ARG A 307 18.70 2.79 -16.23
N MET A 308 18.02 3.42 -17.20
CA MET A 308 17.02 4.47 -16.98
C MET A 308 15.71 4.05 -17.61
N ARG A 309 14.67 3.88 -16.83
CA ARG A 309 13.39 3.38 -17.31
C ARG A 309 12.23 4.16 -16.72
N GLU A 310 11.12 4.11 -17.41
CA GLU A 310 9.86 4.69 -16.94
C GLU A 310 8.97 3.62 -16.31
N TYR A 311 8.09 4.07 -15.39
CA TYR A 311 7.01 3.28 -14.84
C TYR A 311 5.76 4.16 -14.69
N ASN A 312 4.76 3.90 -15.49
CA ASN A 312 3.54 4.70 -15.52
C ASN A 312 2.33 3.87 -15.99
N SER A 313 1.14 4.47 -16.07
CA SER A 313 -0.10 3.77 -16.42
C SER A 313 -0.29 3.47 -17.92
N LEU A 314 0.67 3.79 -18.81
CA LEU A 314 0.48 3.67 -20.25
C LEU A 314 0.76 2.27 -20.79
N SER A 315 1.70 1.53 -20.20
CA SER A 315 2.11 0.21 -20.71
C SER A 315 2.44 -0.75 -19.57
N ALA A 316 1.57 -1.72 -19.36
CA ALA A 316 1.78 -2.79 -18.37
C ALA A 316 2.99 -3.67 -18.72
N GLU A 317 3.17 -4.00 -20.02
CA GLU A 317 4.29 -4.82 -20.49
C GLU A 317 5.64 -4.12 -20.25
N TYR A 318 5.74 -2.82 -20.56
CA TYR A 318 6.94 -2.04 -20.32
C TYR A 318 7.26 -1.93 -18.82
N ASN A 319 6.23 -1.76 -18.00
CA ASN A 319 6.35 -1.73 -16.54
C ASN A 319 6.90 -3.06 -16.00
N GLU A 320 6.41 -4.19 -16.52
CA GLU A 320 6.89 -5.51 -16.10
C GLU A 320 8.37 -5.71 -16.48
N GLN A 321 8.77 -5.31 -17.68
CA GLN A 321 10.18 -5.32 -18.07
C GLN A 321 11.03 -4.41 -17.16
N THR A 322 10.52 -3.24 -16.78
CA THR A 322 11.19 -2.33 -15.85
C THR A 322 11.40 -3.00 -14.50
N ARG A 323 10.40 -3.71 -13.98
CA ARG A 323 10.48 -4.47 -12.74
C ARG A 323 11.56 -5.55 -12.79
N VAL A 324 11.63 -6.31 -13.88
CA VAL A 324 12.67 -7.32 -14.10
C VAL A 324 14.08 -6.71 -14.08
N PHE A 325 14.27 -5.57 -14.76
CA PHE A 325 15.56 -4.89 -14.76
C PHE A 325 15.93 -4.27 -13.41
N MET A 326 14.95 -3.84 -12.61
CA MET A 326 15.20 -3.41 -11.22
C MET A 326 15.65 -4.59 -10.34
N GLN A 327 15.00 -5.74 -10.48
CA GLN A 327 15.34 -6.95 -9.72
C GLN A 327 16.73 -7.51 -10.08
N SER A 328 17.11 -7.48 -11.37
CA SER A 328 18.46 -7.90 -11.81
C SER A 328 19.56 -6.91 -11.41
N GLY A 329 19.19 -5.64 -11.09
CA GLY A 329 20.14 -4.57 -10.82
C GLY A 329 20.67 -3.87 -12.08
N ASP A 330 20.09 -4.16 -13.25
CA ASP A 330 20.45 -3.49 -14.52
C ASP A 330 19.85 -2.08 -14.61
N CYS A 331 18.71 -1.83 -13.91
CA CYS A 331 18.06 -0.53 -13.85
C CYS A 331 18.51 0.21 -12.58
N LEU A 332 19.11 1.39 -12.77
CA LEU A 332 19.56 2.26 -11.68
C LEU A 332 18.55 3.36 -11.35
N VAL A 333 17.88 3.91 -12.37
CA VAL A 333 16.95 5.03 -12.17
C VAL A 333 15.61 4.72 -12.82
N VAL A 334 14.55 4.84 -12.05
CA VAL A 334 13.17 4.70 -12.54
C VAL A 334 12.44 6.02 -12.40
N PHE A 335 11.89 6.51 -13.51
CA PHE A 335 10.99 7.67 -13.53
C PHE A 335 9.56 7.18 -13.41
N ALA A 336 8.92 7.47 -12.30
CA ALA A 336 7.63 6.89 -11.96
C ALA A 336 6.54 7.93 -11.73
N THR A 337 5.30 7.53 -11.95
CA THR A 337 4.13 8.24 -11.44
C THR A 337 3.61 7.53 -10.17
N SER A 338 2.54 8.05 -9.57
CA SER A 338 1.88 7.42 -8.41
C SER A 338 1.45 5.96 -8.64
N SER A 339 1.39 5.50 -9.89
CA SER A 339 1.12 4.09 -10.20
C SER A 339 2.14 3.12 -9.59
N LEU A 340 3.40 3.52 -9.44
CA LEU A 340 4.42 2.73 -8.74
C LEU A 340 4.29 2.85 -7.21
N ALA A 341 3.68 3.92 -6.71
CA ALA A 341 3.52 4.15 -5.28
C ALA A 341 2.46 3.25 -4.63
N VAL A 342 1.55 2.66 -5.41
CA VAL A 342 0.48 1.80 -4.92
C VAL A 342 0.79 0.34 -5.27
N GLY A 343 1.10 -0.46 -4.26
CA GLY A 343 1.11 -1.92 -4.31
C GLY A 343 2.27 -2.62 -5.01
N VAL A 344 3.14 -1.93 -5.74
CA VAL A 344 4.25 -2.57 -6.45
C VAL A 344 5.40 -2.87 -5.47
N ASP A 345 5.81 -4.12 -5.39
CA ASP A 345 6.98 -4.51 -4.59
C ASP A 345 8.25 -4.42 -5.43
N VAL A 346 9.18 -3.59 -4.98
CA VAL A 346 10.46 -3.32 -5.66
C VAL A 346 11.58 -3.48 -4.65
N ASP A 347 12.51 -4.36 -4.95
CA ASP A 347 13.65 -4.63 -4.10
C ASP A 347 14.81 -3.66 -4.35
N ASN A 348 15.66 -3.48 -3.34
CA ASN A 348 16.94 -2.80 -3.44
C ASN A 348 16.88 -1.32 -3.85
N VAL A 349 15.79 -0.63 -3.56
CA VAL A 349 15.69 0.83 -3.75
C VAL A 349 16.38 1.52 -2.58
N GLN A 350 17.35 2.36 -2.88
CA GLN A 350 18.16 3.08 -1.89
C GLN A 350 17.69 4.52 -1.70
N ASP A 351 17.31 5.17 -2.79
CA ASP A 351 16.84 6.54 -2.77
C ASP A 351 15.47 6.66 -3.46
N VAL A 352 14.61 7.45 -2.86
CA VAL A 352 13.37 7.91 -3.49
C VAL A 352 13.41 9.42 -3.56
N ILE A 353 13.22 9.94 -4.75
CA ILE A 353 13.09 11.37 -5.01
C ILE A 353 11.65 11.65 -5.40
N VAL A 354 11.00 12.55 -4.69
CA VAL A 354 9.69 13.10 -5.08
C VAL A 354 9.95 14.47 -5.67
N PHE A 355 9.81 14.58 -7.00
CA PHE A 355 10.14 15.82 -7.72
C PHE A 355 8.87 16.60 -8.08
N GLY A 356 8.59 17.62 -7.29
CA GLY A 356 7.34 18.35 -7.22
C GLY A 356 6.47 17.92 -6.05
N ASP A 357 5.46 18.72 -5.72
CA ASP A 357 4.59 18.45 -4.58
C ASP A 357 3.80 17.15 -4.78
N PRO A 358 3.81 16.21 -3.83
CA PRO A 358 2.86 15.11 -3.81
C PRO A 358 1.43 15.63 -3.55
N GLU A 359 0.43 14.79 -3.72
CA GLU A 359 -0.97 15.18 -3.54
C GLU A 359 -1.29 15.47 -2.06
N ASP A 360 -0.80 14.60 -1.18
CA ASP A 360 -0.91 14.71 0.27
C ASP A 360 0.23 13.95 0.99
N VAL A 361 0.22 13.97 2.31
CA VAL A 361 1.23 13.26 3.11
C VAL A 361 1.10 11.74 2.99
N ASN A 362 -0.10 11.19 2.72
CA ASN A 362 -0.26 9.74 2.55
C ASN A 362 0.47 9.27 1.29
N GLU A 363 0.29 9.99 0.17
CA GLU A 363 1.00 9.70 -1.08
C GLU A 363 2.51 9.81 -0.88
N LEU A 364 2.99 10.86 -0.20
CA LEU A 364 4.40 11.02 0.13
C LEU A 364 4.96 9.81 0.88
N ILE A 365 4.30 9.37 1.94
CA ILE A 365 4.74 8.21 2.75
C ILE A 365 4.71 6.91 1.94
N GLN A 366 3.76 6.76 1.03
CA GLN A 366 3.72 5.61 0.13
C GLN A 366 4.88 5.60 -0.86
N MET A 367 5.20 6.75 -1.46
CA MET A 367 6.36 6.90 -2.35
C MET A 367 7.66 6.58 -1.63
N ILE A 368 7.90 7.19 -0.46
CA ILE A 368 9.08 6.92 0.38
C ILE A 368 9.09 5.46 0.85
N GLY A 369 7.92 4.89 1.10
CA GLY A 369 7.75 3.47 1.45
C GLY A 369 8.26 2.49 0.39
N ARG A 370 8.62 2.94 -0.82
CA ARG A 370 9.28 2.10 -1.85
C ARG A 370 10.76 1.88 -1.58
N ILE A 371 11.37 2.58 -0.65
CA ILE A 371 12.73 2.29 -0.20
C ILE A 371 12.75 0.91 0.46
N ARG A 372 13.54 -0.01 -0.10
CA ARG A 372 13.67 -1.40 0.33
C ARG A 372 15.15 -1.78 0.41
N PRO A 373 15.77 -1.71 1.60
CA PRO A 373 17.14 -2.17 1.75
C PRO A 373 17.22 -3.70 1.61
N ARG A 374 18.25 -4.20 0.95
CA ARG A 374 18.62 -5.61 1.06
C ARG A 374 19.23 -5.84 2.43
N TRP A 375 18.55 -6.53 3.31
CA TRP A 375 18.96 -6.81 4.70
C TRP A 375 20.21 -7.71 4.84
N GLN A 376 20.77 -8.20 3.76
CA GLN A 376 21.77 -9.25 3.79
C GLN A 376 23.23 -8.78 3.84
N GLN A 377 23.55 -7.50 3.85
CA GLN A 377 24.94 -7.07 3.82
C GLN A 377 25.25 -5.95 4.82
N SER A 378 26.08 -6.32 5.80
CA SER A 378 26.96 -5.51 6.65
C SER A 378 26.35 -4.65 7.77
N GLY A 379 27.01 -4.67 8.91
CA GLY A 379 26.70 -3.93 10.15
C GLY A 379 26.81 -2.40 10.07
N ASN A 380 27.14 -1.81 8.91
CA ASN A 380 26.97 -0.40 8.60
C ASN A 380 25.74 -0.27 7.70
N ARG A 381 24.62 0.20 8.25
CA ARG A 381 23.40 0.49 7.49
C ARG A 381 23.71 1.60 6.48
N PRO A 382 23.58 1.37 5.16
CA PRO A 382 23.65 2.46 4.22
C PRO A 382 22.51 3.42 4.53
N THR A 383 22.79 4.70 4.62
CA THR A 383 21.76 5.72 4.80
C THR A 383 20.89 5.76 3.55
N HIS A 384 19.61 5.41 3.68
CA HIS A 384 18.63 5.54 2.62
C HIS A 384 18.06 6.95 2.67
N ARG A 385 17.68 7.51 1.52
CA ARG A 385 17.22 8.90 1.44
C ARG A 385 15.87 8.99 0.77
N GLY A 386 14.95 9.72 1.43
CA GLY A 386 13.73 10.23 0.85
C GLY A 386 13.92 11.74 0.60
N ILE A 387 14.09 12.14 -0.64
CA ILE A 387 14.38 13.52 -1.02
C ILE A 387 13.16 14.12 -1.69
N ILE A 388 12.62 15.17 -1.10
CA ILE A 388 11.41 15.83 -1.57
C ILE A 388 11.77 17.22 -2.08
N TYR A 389 11.64 17.41 -3.40
CA TYR A 389 11.80 18.69 -4.05
C TYR A 389 10.43 19.34 -4.24
N PHE A 390 10.13 20.36 -3.47
CA PHE A 390 8.91 21.16 -3.62
C PHE A 390 9.01 22.11 -4.80
N PHE A 391 7.89 22.40 -5.44
CA PHE A 391 7.81 23.46 -6.44
C PHE A 391 8.16 24.82 -5.83
N PRO A 392 8.62 25.80 -6.65
CA PRO A 392 9.02 27.12 -6.18
C PRO A 392 7.98 27.82 -5.31
N ASN A 393 8.45 28.73 -4.46
CA ASN A 393 7.65 29.46 -3.47
C ASN A 393 6.91 28.55 -2.47
N ALA A 394 7.49 27.39 -2.14
CA ALA A 394 6.89 26.42 -1.23
C ALA A 394 6.55 27.02 0.14
N SER A 395 7.39 27.93 0.65
CA SER A 395 7.15 28.60 1.94
C SER A 395 5.88 29.46 1.93
N GLU A 396 5.68 30.27 0.89
CA GLU A 396 4.49 31.12 0.76
C GLU A 396 3.22 30.29 0.51
N ARG A 397 3.33 29.21 -0.30
CA ARG A 397 2.23 28.28 -0.57
C ARG A 397 1.82 27.53 0.70
N ALA A 398 2.80 27.11 1.51
CA ALA A 398 2.55 26.44 2.79
C ALA A 398 1.85 27.39 3.79
N GLU A 399 2.28 28.66 3.85
CA GLU A 399 1.64 29.65 4.71
C GLU A 399 0.17 29.87 4.32
N ARG A 400 -0.11 30.08 3.04
CA ARG A 400 -1.48 30.21 2.51
C ARG A 400 -2.33 28.99 2.84
N ALA A 401 -1.82 27.78 2.63
CA ALA A 401 -2.55 26.54 2.89
C ALA A 401 -2.93 26.35 4.37
N ILE A 402 -2.13 26.88 5.30
CA ILE A 402 -2.42 26.81 6.74
C ILE A 402 -3.47 27.87 7.13
N ILE A 403 -3.36 29.11 6.60
CA ILE A 403 -4.25 30.23 6.96
C ILE A 403 -5.64 30.06 6.34
N LEU A 404 -5.75 29.70 5.07
CA LEU A 404 -7.03 29.69 4.32
C LEU A 404 -8.06 28.70 4.85
N LYS A 405 -7.69 27.58 5.44
CA LYS A 405 -8.65 26.61 5.98
C LYS A 405 -9.30 27.04 7.31
N ASP A 406 -8.78 28.02 7.99
CA ASP A 406 -9.42 28.57 9.19
C ASP A 406 -10.57 29.56 8.82
N VAL A 407 -10.64 30.00 7.55
CA VAL A 407 -11.61 30.99 7.04
C VAL A 407 -12.75 30.38 6.21
N THR A 408 -12.60 29.19 5.64
CA THR A 408 -13.50 28.67 4.59
C THR A 408 -14.67 27.80 5.07
N ALA A 409 -15.36 28.17 6.13
CA ALA A 409 -16.73 27.66 6.37
C ALA A 409 -17.81 28.38 5.52
N SER A 410 -17.51 29.41 4.71
CA SER A 410 -18.54 30.30 4.16
C SER A 410 -18.35 30.92 2.78
N SER A 411 -17.50 30.47 1.87
CA SER A 411 -17.34 31.15 0.56
C SER A 411 -17.36 30.29 -0.70
N LYS A 412 -17.93 30.90 -1.74
CA LYS A 412 -18.53 30.42 -2.99
C LYS A 412 -17.57 29.80 -4.04
N PHE A 413 -18.17 29.09 -4.98
CA PHE A 413 -17.72 28.29 -6.12
C PHE A 413 -16.53 28.79 -6.99
N SER A 414 -16.19 30.08 -7.00
CA SER A 414 -15.06 30.65 -7.78
C SER A 414 -13.67 30.41 -7.15
N GLU A 415 -13.62 29.96 -5.89
CA GLU A 415 -12.38 29.69 -5.17
C GLU A 415 -11.90 28.24 -5.37
N LEU A 416 -12.74 27.36 -5.90
CA LEU A 416 -12.40 25.94 -6.14
C LEU A 416 -11.42 25.73 -7.30
N GLU A 417 -11.37 26.61 -8.30
CA GLU A 417 -10.39 26.55 -9.39
C GLU A 417 -8.98 26.97 -8.93
N ASN A 418 -8.89 27.86 -7.96
CA ASN A 418 -7.60 28.24 -7.35
C ASN A 418 -7.09 27.21 -6.35
N ALA A 419 -7.96 26.40 -5.76
CA ALA A 419 -7.61 25.35 -4.81
C ALA A 419 -6.77 24.21 -5.44
N ALA A 420 -6.84 24.03 -6.77
CA ALA A 420 -6.07 23.02 -7.49
C ALA A 420 -4.56 23.31 -7.53
N ASN A 421 -4.15 24.53 -7.22
CA ASN A 421 -2.74 24.97 -7.18
C ASN A 421 -2.22 25.16 -5.74
N GLU A 422 -3.01 24.88 -4.71
CA GLU A 422 -2.61 25.04 -3.34
C GLU A 422 -1.96 23.74 -2.79
N MET A 423 -0.97 23.94 -1.94
CA MET A 423 -0.34 22.85 -1.20
C MET A 423 -1.35 22.22 -0.21
N ASP A 424 -1.35 20.90 -0.08
CA ASP A 424 -2.14 20.22 0.96
C ASP A 424 -1.73 20.70 2.37
N LYS A 425 -2.71 20.84 3.28
CA LYS A 425 -2.45 21.35 4.64
C LYS A 425 -1.46 20.49 5.41
N GLY A 426 -1.56 19.17 5.30
CA GLY A 426 -0.62 18.25 5.96
C GLY A 426 0.79 18.39 5.41
N LEU A 427 0.92 18.54 4.09
CA LEU A 427 2.21 18.81 3.46
C LEU A 427 2.76 20.18 3.87
N ALA A 428 1.91 21.20 3.97
CA ALA A 428 2.31 22.54 4.42
C ALA A 428 2.83 22.52 5.86
N GLN A 429 2.15 21.81 6.76
CA GLN A 429 2.59 21.61 8.14
C GLN A 429 3.93 20.86 8.17
N LEU A 430 4.04 19.78 7.39
CA LEU A 430 5.26 18.98 7.29
C LEU A 430 6.42 19.79 6.70
N TYR A 431 6.19 20.61 5.68
CA TYR A 431 7.22 21.49 5.10
C TYR A 431 7.76 22.47 6.13
N ARG A 432 6.89 23.10 6.92
CA ARG A 432 7.28 24.09 7.93
C ARG A 432 7.80 23.49 9.24
N ALA A 433 7.52 22.23 9.52
CA ALA A 433 7.93 21.58 10.75
C ALA A 433 9.46 21.56 10.89
N ARG A 434 9.97 21.87 12.10
CA ARG A 434 11.40 21.76 12.41
C ARG A 434 11.87 20.31 12.30
N CYS A 435 11.13 19.37 12.88
CA CYS A 435 11.41 17.95 12.76
C CYS A 435 10.36 17.28 11.87
N LYS A 436 10.75 16.82 10.69
CA LYS A 436 9.87 16.18 9.70
C LYS A 436 9.30 14.87 10.24
N THR A 437 10.12 14.09 10.91
CA THR A 437 9.71 12.81 11.50
C THR A 437 8.68 13.00 12.61
N ALA A 438 8.89 13.96 13.52
CA ALA A 438 7.93 14.24 14.59
C ALA A 438 6.58 14.74 14.05
N GLU A 439 6.58 15.51 12.96
CA GLU A 439 5.34 15.96 12.31
C GLU A 439 4.59 14.80 11.67
N ILE A 440 5.30 13.88 10.99
CA ILE A 440 4.70 12.66 10.47
C ILE A 440 4.06 11.85 11.61
N ASP A 441 4.76 11.69 12.73
CA ASP A 441 4.20 10.98 13.89
C ASP A 441 2.92 11.61 14.41
N ALA A 442 2.90 12.94 14.50
CA ALA A 442 1.71 13.67 14.96
C ALA A 442 0.53 13.47 13.99
N GLN A 443 0.76 13.60 12.68
CA GLN A 443 -0.29 13.49 11.68
C GLN A 443 -0.86 12.07 11.56
N PHE A 444 -0.01 11.05 11.68
CA PHE A 444 -0.42 9.65 11.62
C PHE A 444 -0.81 9.09 12.99
N GLN A 445 -0.67 9.85 14.06
CA GLN A 445 -0.92 9.38 15.43
C GLN A 445 -0.18 8.06 15.71
N ASN A 446 1.11 8.03 15.33
CA ASN A 446 1.93 6.87 15.59
C ASN A 446 2.02 6.59 17.08
N PRO A 447 1.91 5.32 17.51
CA PRO A 447 1.98 4.98 18.92
C PRO A 447 3.37 5.31 19.49
N SER A 448 3.43 6.06 20.58
CA SER A 448 4.68 6.43 21.26
C SER A 448 5.45 5.21 21.82
N ASN A 449 4.70 4.15 22.17
CA ASN A 449 5.23 2.88 22.65
C ASN A 449 4.79 1.75 21.72
N ASP A 450 5.28 1.77 20.48
CA ASP A 450 5.02 0.68 19.55
C ASP A 450 5.72 -0.59 20.01
N LYS A 451 4.94 -1.61 20.40
CA LYS A 451 5.48 -2.87 20.93
C LYS A 451 6.37 -3.52 19.88
N LEU A 452 7.61 -3.80 20.24
CA LEU A 452 8.52 -4.53 19.36
C LEU A 452 7.94 -5.94 19.10
N CYS A 453 7.85 -6.29 17.82
CA CYS A 453 7.50 -7.65 17.43
C CYS A 453 8.56 -8.63 17.90
N GLN A 454 8.14 -9.73 18.53
CA GLN A 454 9.02 -10.73 19.09
C GLN A 454 9.28 -11.92 18.16
N CYS A 455 8.80 -11.88 16.91
CA CYS A 455 9.09 -12.94 15.96
C CYS A 455 10.61 -13.01 15.66
N PRO A 456 11.15 -14.19 15.26
CA PRO A 456 12.59 -14.36 15.03
C PRO A 456 13.18 -13.35 14.06
N THR A 457 12.47 -13.01 13.00
CA THR A 457 12.93 -12.01 12.01
C THR A 457 13.14 -10.64 12.65
N CYS A 458 12.16 -10.16 13.45
CA CYS A 458 12.26 -8.85 14.10
C CYS A 458 13.28 -8.83 15.25
N ARG A 459 13.47 -9.95 15.95
CA ARG A 459 14.51 -10.07 16.99
C ARG A 459 15.92 -9.99 16.40
N ASN A 460 16.14 -10.68 15.29
CA ASN A 460 17.43 -10.69 14.62
C ASN A 460 17.72 -9.38 13.88
N PHE A 461 16.68 -8.72 13.40
CA PHE A 461 16.75 -7.45 12.66
C PHE A 461 15.75 -6.46 13.25
N PRO A 462 16.01 -5.90 14.45
CA PRO A 462 15.08 -4.98 15.07
C PRO A 462 14.89 -3.76 14.18
N PHE A 463 13.63 -3.47 13.85
CA PHE A 463 13.25 -2.38 12.95
C PHE A 463 13.52 -0.99 13.54
N LEU A 464 13.67 -0.92 14.85
CA LEU A 464 13.93 0.32 15.59
C LEU A 464 15.12 0.12 16.53
N PRO A 465 16.23 0.83 16.33
CA PRO A 465 17.18 1.04 17.41
C PRO A 465 16.51 1.96 18.46
N THR A 466 16.67 1.61 19.69
CA THR A 466 16.01 2.20 20.85
C THR A 466 16.29 3.70 21.10
N GLN A 467 17.21 4.33 20.39
CA GLN A 467 17.48 5.77 20.39
C GLN A 467 18.24 6.16 19.12
N ILE A 468 17.56 6.62 18.08
CA ILE A 468 18.25 7.34 16.99
C ILE A 468 17.88 8.81 17.10
N THR A 469 18.89 9.67 17.17
CA THR A 469 18.75 11.11 16.92
C THR A 469 18.17 11.28 15.52
N CYS A 470 17.11 12.04 15.37
CA CYS A 470 16.49 12.29 14.07
C CYS A 470 17.49 12.94 13.12
N ILE A 471 17.63 12.36 11.92
CA ILE A 471 18.54 12.80 10.87
C ILE A 471 17.82 13.51 9.71
N CYS A 472 16.57 13.94 9.88
CA CYS A 472 15.89 14.71 8.83
C CYS A 472 16.55 16.08 8.61
N SER A 473 16.34 16.67 7.43
CA SER A 473 16.94 17.95 7.05
C SER A 473 16.62 19.12 8.00
N GLY A 474 15.56 19.01 8.79
CA GLY A 474 15.24 20.01 9.81
C GLY A 474 15.97 19.82 11.14
N CYS A 475 16.48 18.60 11.44
CA CYS A 475 17.25 18.28 12.64
C CYS A 475 18.76 18.30 12.38
N VAL A 476 19.17 17.86 11.20
CA VAL A 476 20.56 17.87 10.72
C VAL A 476 20.56 18.61 9.39
N PRO A 477 20.86 19.90 9.37
CA PRO A 477 20.98 20.66 8.13
C PRO A 477 22.03 20.01 7.23
N GLU A 478 21.77 20.01 5.91
CA GLU A 478 22.77 19.57 4.95
C GLU A 478 23.96 20.52 5.00
N GLU A 479 25.17 19.97 4.99
CA GLU A 479 26.35 20.75 4.72
C GLU A 479 26.25 21.28 3.28
N THR A 480 26.22 22.60 3.15
CA THR A 480 26.06 23.34 1.86
C THR A 480 27.23 23.09 0.92
#